data_eca8a13734429c87fce99f26a7eb27f7
#
_entry.id   eca8a13734429c87fce99f26a7eb27f7
#
_cell.length_a   1.000
_cell.length_b   1.000
_cell.length_c   1.000
_cell.angle_alpha   90.00
_cell.angle_beta   90.00
_cell.angle_gamma   90.00
#
_symmetry.space_group_name_H-M   'P 1'
#
loop_
_entity.id
_entity.type
_entity.pdbx_description
1 polymer ?
#
loop_
_entity_poly.entity_id
_entity_poly.type
_entity_poly.pdbx_seq_one_letter_code
_entity_poly.pdbx_strand_id
1 'polypeptide(L)'
;MQQLTLTRPDDWHLHLRDGEALKAVLPYTVRQFARAIIMPNLKPPVRSLADAAAYRDRILAAIPPGKEFEPLMTLYLTDNTSPEEMVKAKDSGFVKAVKYYPSGATTNSEFGVTDIRKCDRVFETMQQVDLPLLLHGEVTDPDVDVFDREKVFIERYLIPLRQRFPQLRVVLEHITTSDAVEYVLEADNIGATLTPQHLLFNRNRIFKGGINPHFYCLPILKRETHRQSLLQAATSGNPKFFLGTDSAPHTRTSKESACGCAGCFSALHALELYAEAFESVNALDKLEAFASFYGPDFYQLPRNTEQITLTKTTWRIPDEVPFTKSGLVPLRAGQEMTWKMV
;
A
#
# COMPACT_ATOMS: atom_id res chain seq x y z
N MET A 1 7.74 20.89 24.07
CA MET A 1 7.58 20.46 22.67
C MET A 1 6.60 19.29 22.67
N GLN A 2 5.58 19.31 21.84
CA GLN A 2 4.59 18.21 21.80
C GLN A 2 5.25 16.98 21.19
N GLN A 3 5.03 15.81 21.79
CA GLN A 3 5.53 14.53 21.33
C GLN A 3 4.37 13.55 21.15
N LEU A 4 4.50 12.66 20.18
CA LEU A 4 3.62 11.55 19.93
C LEU A 4 4.47 10.28 19.91
N THR A 5 4.33 9.45 20.92
CA THR A 5 4.98 8.15 20.99
C THR A 5 3.95 7.07 20.68
N LEU A 6 4.30 6.14 19.81
CA LEU A 6 3.46 5.02 19.42
C LEU A 6 4.30 3.75 19.24
N THR A 7 3.65 2.61 19.34
CA THR A 7 4.25 1.32 18.99
C THR A 7 4.76 1.37 17.55
N ARG A 8 5.98 0.88 17.30
CA ARG A 8 6.59 0.87 15.96
C ARG A 8 5.66 0.17 14.98
N PRO A 9 5.18 0.86 13.94
CA PRO A 9 4.16 0.33 13.04
C PRO A 9 4.70 -0.65 12.01
N ASP A 10 3.78 -1.27 11.27
CA ASP A 10 4.03 -2.04 10.06
C ASP A 10 3.43 -1.32 8.85
N ASP A 11 4.05 -1.47 7.68
CA ASP A 11 3.53 -0.96 6.42
C ASP A 11 2.85 -2.09 5.63
N TRP A 12 1.53 -2.05 5.52
CA TRP A 12 0.76 -3.13 4.90
C TRP A 12 0.66 -3.04 3.38
N HIS A 13 1.39 -2.09 2.75
CA HIS A 13 1.49 -1.99 1.29
C HIS A 13 2.73 -1.20 0.86
N LEU A 14 3.77 -1.87 0.38
CA LEU A 14 5.04 -1.23 0.06
C LEU A 14 5.68 -1.76 -1.23
N HIS A 15 6.17 -0.85 -2.08
CA HIS A 15 6.98 -1.17 -3.25
C HIS A 15 8.45 -0.84 -3.00
N LEU A 16 9.31 -1.86 -2.86
CA LEU A 16 10.75 -1.68 -2.68
C LEU A 16 11.53 -1.67 -3.98
N ARG A 17 10.93 -2.12 -5.10
CA ARG A 17 11.66 -2.38 -6.34
C ARG A 17 12.75 -3.44 -6.14
N ASP A 18 13.83 -3.40 -6.94
CA ASP A 18 14.94 -4.36 -6.84
C ASP A 18 16.31 -3.69 -7.13
N GLY A 19 17.40 -4.39 -6.85
CA GLY A 19 18.75 -3.94 -7.15
C GLY A 19 19.15 -2.62 -6.47
N GLU A 20 19.66 -1.67 -7.23
CA GLU A 20 20.08 -0.35 -6.72
C GLU A 20 18.89 0.46 -6.16
N ALA A 21 17.73 0.34 -6.78
CA ALA A 21 16.50 1.03 -6.33
C ALA A 21 16.09 0.54 -4.94
N LEU A 22 16.11 -0.78 -4.71
CA LEU A 22 15.87 -1.38 -3.39
C LEU A 22 16.81 -0.80 -2.32
N LYS A 23 18.12 -0.80 -2.60
CA LYS A 23 19.13 -0.29 -1.68
C LYS A 23 18.93 1.19 -1.34
N ALA A 24 18.45 1.97 -2.31
CA ALA A 24 18.23 3.41 -2.13
C ALA A 24 17.01 3.72 -1.26
N VAL A 25 15.92 2.93 -1.32
CA VAL A 25 14.65 3.25 -0.64
C VAL A 25 14.43 2.48 0.66
N LEU A 26 15.00 1.28 0.79
CA LEU A 26 14.82 0.44 1.98
C LEU A 26 15.19 1.14 3.30
N PRO A 27 16.27 1.94 3.39
CA PRO A 27 16.62 2.64 4.63
C PRO A 27 15.54 3.58 5.17
N TYR A 28 14.75 4.20 4.28
CA TYR A 28 13.66 5.09 4.69
C TYR A 28 12.52 4.31 5.34
N THR A 29 12.18 3.13 4.81
CA THR A 29 11.18 2.22 5.37
C THR A 29 11.64 1.64 6.70
N VAL A 30 12.85 1.06 6.73
CA VAL A 30 13.42 0.40 7.92
C VAL A 30 13.54 1.36 9.11
N ARG A 31 13.71 2.65 8.88
CA ARG A 31 13.73 3.66 9.94
C ARG A 31 12.39 3.74 10.68
N GLN A 32 11.26 3.54 9.98
CA GLN A 32 9.92 3.81 10.49
C GLN A 32 9.17 2.54 10.87
N PHE A 33 9.30 1.50 10.06
CA PHE A 33 8.46 0.29 10.13
C PHE A 33 9.27 -0.93 10.59
N ALA A 34 8.64 -1.78 11.40
CA ALA A 34 9.24 -3.04 11.82
C ALA A 34 9.11 -4.11 10.74
N ARG A 35 7.97 -4.13 10.04
CA ARG A 35 7.62 -5.07 8.97
C ARG A 35 6.95 -4.32 7.82
N ALA A 36 6.96 -4.93 6.64
CA ALA A 36 6.09 -4.47 5.56
C ALA A 36 5.62 -5.62 4.67
N ILE A 37 4.39 -5.51 4.16
CA ILE A 37 3.88 -6.33 3.05
C ILE A 37 4.54 -5.82 1.76
N ILE A 38 5.35 -6.67 1.14
CA ILE A 38 6.14 -6.34 -0.04
C ILE A 38 5.38 -6.68 -1.31
N MET A 39 5.11 -5.67 -2.13
CA MET A 39 4.41 -5.85 -3.39
C MET A 39 5.25 -6.60 -4.43
N PRO A 40 4.65 -7.56 -5.17
CA PRO A 40 5.36 -8.52 -6.00
C PRO A 40 5.57 -8.08 -7.45
N ASN A 41 5.15 -6.87 -7.85
CA ASN A 41 5.14 -6.39 -9.24
C ASN A 41 6.51 -5.91 -9.74
N LEU A 42 7.51 -6.77 -9.64
CA LEU A 42 8.82 -6.61 -10.26
C LEU A 42 8.79 -6.94 -11.77
N LYS A 43 9.93 -6.87 -12.42
CA LYS A 43 10.19 -7.37 -13.78
C LYS A 43 11.37 -8.35 -13.77
N PRO A 44 11.12 -9.67 -13.85
CA PRO A 44 9.81 -10.36 -13.86
C PRO A 44 9.09 -10.28 -12.51
N PRO A 45 7.76 -10.47 -12.48
CA PRO A 45 7.00 -10.46 -11.23
C PRO A 45 7.28 -11.70 -10.37
N VAL A 46 7.08 -11.57 -9.06
CA VAL A 46 7.26 -12.63 -8.05
C VAL A 46 6.03 -13.54 -8.08
N ARG A 47 6.08 -14.67 -8.80
CA ARG A 47 4.93 -15.55 -9.05
C ARG A 47 4.93 -16.86 -8.28
N SER A 48 6.09 -17.25 -7.76
CA SER A 48 6.28 -18.51 -7.06
C SER A 48 6.93 -18.31 -5.69
N LEU A 49 6.84 -19.34 -4.86
CA LEU A 49 7.57 -19.40 -3.59
C LEU A 49 9.08 -19.21 -3.78
N ALA A 50 9.65 -19.79 -4.83
CA ALA A 50 11.08 -19.64 -5.13
C ALA A 50 11.44 -18.20 -5.47
N ASP A 51 10.62 -17.51 -6.29
CA ASP A 51 10.80 -16.09 -6.59
C ASP A 51 10.70 -15.24 -5.31
N ALA A 52 9.71 -15.53 -4.46
CA ALA A 52 9.51 -14.82 -3.19
C ALA A 52 10.69 -15.01 -2.23
N ALA A 53 11.22 -16.22 -2.10
CA ALA A 53 12.40 -16.50 -1.31
C ALA A 53 13.62 -15.73 -1.82
N ALA A 54 13.90 -15.81 -3.11
CA ALA A 54 15.01 -15.09 -3.73
C ALA A 54 14.90 -13.57 -3.58
N TYR A 55 13.69 -13.00 -3.69
CA TYR A 55 13.48 -11.58 -3.46
C TYR A 55 13.63 -11.21 -1.99
N ARG A 56 13.10 -12.04 -1.08
CA ARG A 56 13.29 -11.87 0.36
C ARG A 56 14.76 -11.83 0.75
N ASP A 57 15.57 -12.74 0.22
CA ASP A 57 17.01 -12.77 0.48
C ASP A 57 17.72 -11.49 0.04
N ARG A 58 17.34 -10.94 -1.12
CA ARG A 58 17.89 -9.65 -1.61
C ARG A 58 17.49 -8.48 -0.70
N ILE A 59 16.25 -8.48 -0.19
CA ILE A 59 15.79 -7.45 0.77
C ILE A 59 16.58 -7.57 2.08
N LEU A 60 16.69 -8.76 2.65
CA LEU A 60 17.41 -9.00 3.89
C LEU A 60 18.89 -8.59 3.78
N ALA A 61 19.54 -8.90 2.66
CA ALA A 61 20.92 -8.51 2.38
C ALA A 61 21.11 -6.98 2.23
N ALA A 62 20.05 -6.23 1.96
CA ALA A 62 20.07 -4.78 1.78
C ALA A 62 19.67 -3.99 3.04
N ILE A 63 19.28 -4.67 4.13
CA ILE A 63 18.96 -4.02 5.41
C ILE A 63 20.23 -3.33 5.95
N PRO A 64 20.15 -2.05 6.34
CA PRO A 64 21.30 -1.35 6.92
C PRO A 64 21.83 -2.06 8.18
N PRO A 65 23.16 -2.09 8.39
CA PRO A 65 23.76 -2.69 9.58
C PRO A 65 23.15 -2.18 10.89
N GLY A 66 22.86 -3.09 11.82
CA GLY A 66 22.28 -2.77 13.12
C GLY A 66 20.82 -2.35 13.11
N LYS A 67 20.12 -2.56 11.99
CA LYS A 67 18.68 -2.36 11.89
C LYS A 67 17.96 -3.70 11.73
N GLU A 68 16.73 -3.77 12.27
CA GLU A 68 15.84 -4.91 12.13
C GLU A 68 14.64 -4.53 11.26
N PHE A 69 14.29 -5.44 10.35
CA PHE A 69 13.15 -5.31 9.47
C PHE A 69 12.73 -6.68 8.93
N GLU A 70 11.45 -6.99 8.98
CA GLU A 70 10.91 -8.24 8.44
C GLU A 70 10.11 -7.98 7.16
N PRO A 71 10.58 -8.43 5.99
CA PRO A 71 9.79 -8.39 4.77
C PRO A 71 8.75 -9.53 4.76
N LEU A 72 7.48 -9.15 4.75
CA LEU A 72 6.33 -10.04 4.60
C LEU A 72 6.03 -10.17 3.10
N MET A 73 6.37 -11.32 2.53
CA MET A 73 6.33 -11.49 1.08
C MET A 73 4.92 -11.73 0.57
N THR A 74 4.71 -11.39 -0.71
CA THR A 74 3.46 -11.69 -1.44
C THR A 74 3.77 -12.34 -2.78
N LEU A 75 2.82 -13.13 -3.30
CA LEU A 75 2.89 -13.66 -4.66
C LEU A 75 2.02 -12.83 -5.61
N TYR A 76 2.50 -12.67 -6.83
CA TYR A 76 1.78 -12.04 -7.92
C TYR A 76 0.80 -13.03 -8.55
N LEU A 77 -0.50 -12.76 -8.43
CA LEU A 77 -1.55 -13.60 -9.02
C LEU A 77 -1.59 -13.42 -10.54
N THR A 78 -1.67 -14.52 -11.27
CA THR A 78 -1.82 -14.57 -12.73
C THR A 78 -2.92 -15.55 -13.11
N ASP A 79 -3.36 -15.52 -14.37
CA ASP A 79 -4.30 -16.50 -14.92
C ASP A 79 -3.82 -17.97 -14.79
N ASN A 80 -2.50 -18.18 -14.63
CA ASN A 80 -1.86 -19.50 -14.58
C ASN A 80 -1.36 -19.88 -13.18
N THR A 81 -1.71 -19.13 -12.15
CA THR A 81 -1.34 -19.46 -10.77
C THR A 81 -2.03 -20.76 -10.36
N SER A 82 -1.28 -21.70 -9.74
CA SER A 82 -1.83 -22.99 -9.33
C SER A 82 -2.30 -22.98 -7.86
N PRO A 83 -3.32 -23.77 -7.51
CA PRO A 83 -3.75 -23.96 -6.13
C PRO A 83 -2.63 -24.52 -5.22
N GLU A 84 -1.81 -25.43 -5.74
CA GLU A 84 -0.71 -26.05 -4.98
C GLU A 84 0.35 -25.05 -4.56
N GLU A 85 0.54 -23.99 -5.34
CA GLU A 85 1.46 -22.91 -5.00
C GLU A 85 0.95 -22.11 -3.79
N MET A 86 -0.36 -21.99 -3.62
CA MET A 86 -0.96 -21.31 -2.46
C MET A 86 -0.71 -22.08 -1.16
N VAL A 87 -0.78 -23.42 -1.20
CA VAL A 87 -0.45 -24.26 -0.05
C VAL A 87 1.02 -24.08 0.33
N LYS A 88 1.94 -24.20 -0.64
CA LYS A 88 3.38 -24.00 -0.40
C LYS A 88 3.69 -22.60 0.13
N ALA A 89 3.02 -21.59 -0.42
CA ALA A 89 3.17 -20.19 0.02
C ALA A 89 2.78 -20.05 1.50
N LYS A 90 1.62 -20.58 1.91
CA LYS A 90 1.18 -20.56 3.30
C LYS A 90 2.15 -21.30 4.23
N ASP A 91 2.58 -22.48 3.84
CA ASP A 91 3.49 -23.34 4.63
C ASP A 91 4.87 -22.72 4.82
N SER A 92 5.30 -21.85 3.91
CA SER A 92 6.59 -21.14 3.99
C SER A 92 6.71 -20.24 5.23
N GLY A 93 5.60 -19.77 5.77
CA GLY A 93 5.53 -18.86 6.89
C GLY A 93 5.94 -17.42 6.61
N PHE A 94 6.67 -17.11 5.52
CA PHE A 94 7.08 -15.76 5.16
C PHE A 94 6.27 -15.12 4.01
N VAL A 95 5.55 -15.91 3.22
CA VAL A 95 4.53 -15.40 2.29
C VAL A 95 3.24 -15.21 3.06
N LYS A 96 2.75 -13.98 3.12
CA LYS A 96 1.60 -13.61 3.95
C LYS A 96 0.32 -13.35 3.17
N ALA A 97 0.41 -13.17 1.86
CA ALA A 97 -0.75 -12.89 1.02
C ALA A 97 -0.44 -13.10 -0.47
N VAL A 98 -1.49 -13.04 -1.28
CA VAL A 98 -1.40 -13.05 -2.75
C VAL A 98 -1.98 -11.75 -3.28
N LYS A 99 -1.24 -11.06 -4.15
CA LYS A 99 -1.64 -9.77 -4.73
C LYS A 99 -2.27 -9.96 -6.10
N TYR A 100 -3.49 -9.49 -6.24
CA TYR A 100 -4.23 -9.37 -7.48
C TYR A 100 -4.01 -7.99 -8.11
N TYR A 101 -3.61 -8.01 -9.38
CA TYR A 101 -3.64 -6.86 -10.28
C TYR A 101 -4.53 -7.22 -11.47
N PRO A 102 -5.54 -6.37 -11.82
CA PRO A 102 -6.14 -6.44 -13.15
C PRO A 102 -5.07 -6.17 -14.21
N SER A 103 -5.07 -6.93 -15.30
CA SER A 103 -4.08 -6.75 -16.36
C SER A 103 -4.13 -5.31 -16.91
N GLY A 104 -2.99 -4.62 -16.90
CA GLY A 104 -2.87 -3.24 -17.38
C GLY A 104 -3.37 -2.14 -16.43
N ALA A 105 -3.77 -2.45 -15.19
CA ALA A 105 -4.33 -1.47 -14.26
C ALA A 105 -3.29 -0.44 -13.75
N THR A 106 -2.04 -0.85 -13.54
CA THR A 106 -1.00 -0.01 -12.95
C THR A 106 0.40 -0.44 -13.42
N THR A 107 1.45 0.15 -12.84
CA THR A 107 2.85 -0.16 -13.16
C THR A 107 3.16 -1.66 -13.02
N ASN A 108 3.74 -2.27 -14.04
CA ASN A 108 4.12 -3.69 -14.11
C ASN A 108 2.94 -4.65 -13.87
N SER A 109 1.74 -4.29 -14.32
CA SER A 109 0.55 -5.13 -14.22
C SER A 109 0.17 -5.84 -15.53
N GLU A 110 1.02 -5.80 -16.53
CA GLU A 110 0.81 -6.46 -17.83
C GLU A 110 0.63 -7.98 -17.74
N PHE A 111 1.21 -8.61 -16.71
CA PHE A 111 1.05 -10.04 -16.42
C PHE A 111 -0.10 -10.34 -15.44
N GLY A 112 -0.88 -9.33 -15.07
CA GLY A 112 -2.01 -9.45 -14.15
C GLY A 112 -3.13 -10.34 -14.69
N VAL A 113 -4.13 -10.52 -13.85
CA VAL A 113 -5.28 -11.38 -14.16
C VAL A 113 -6.15 -10.72 -15.23
N THR A 114 -6.45 -11.46 -16.30
CA THR A 114 -7.30 -10.98 -17.39
C THR A 114 -8.80 -11.15 -17.11
N ASP A 115 -9.16 -12.20 -16.34
CA ASP A 115 -10.52 -12.44 -15.84
C ASP A 115 -10.42 -13.10 -14.45
N ILE A 116 -10.92 -12.42 -13.44
CA ILE A 116 -10.84 -12.87 -12.04
C ILE A 116 -11.47 -14.26 -11.81
N ARG A 117 -12.44 -14.66 -12.64
CA ARG A 117 -13.11 -15.97 -12.56
C ARG A 117 -12.18 -17.13 -12.91
N LYS A 118 -11.10 -16.89 -13.66
CA LYS A 118 -10.07 -17.93 -13.93
C LYS A 118 -9.34 -18.38 -12.68
N CYS A 119 -9.38 -17.57 -11.63
CA CYS A 119 -8.67 -17.82 -10.37
C CYS A 119 -9.54 -18.50 -9.31
N ASP A 120 -10.77 -18.92 -9.62
CA ASP A 120 -11.73 -19.46 -8.63
C ASP A 120 -11.16 -20.64 -7.83
N ARG A 121 -10.44 -21.57 -8.47
CA ARG A 121 -9.79 -22.70 -7.76
C ARG A 121 -8.66 -22.24 -6.84
N VAL A 122 -7.95 -21.18 -7.21
CA VAL A 122 -6.92 -20.56 -6.39
C VAL A 122 -7.57 -19.89 -5.18
N PHE A 123 -8.66 -19.14 -5.37
CA PHE A 123 -9.38 -18.49 -4.28
C PHE A 123 -9.99 -19.48 -3.29
N GLU A 124 -10.53 -20.60 -3.79
CA GLU A 124 -11.01 -21.68 -2.94
C GLU A 124 -9.89 -22.24 -2.05
N THR A 125 -8.71 -22.51 -2.63
CA THR A 125 -7.56 -22.98 -1.86
C THR A 125 -7.08 -21.93 -0.87
N MET A 126 -6.97 -20.66 -1.29
CA MET A 126 -6.58 -19.55 -0.40
C MET A 126 -7.52 -19.44 0.82
N GLN A 127 -8.83 -19.59 0.58
CA GLN A 127 -9.83 -19.60 1.64
C GLN A 127 -9.62 -20.80 2.61
N GLN A 128 -9.31 -21.97 2.08
CA GLN A 128 -9.09 -23.20 2.89
C GLN A 128 -7.83 -23.11 3.76
N VAL A 129 -6.74 -22.53 3.21
CA VAL A 129 -5.46 -22.41 3.93
C VAL A 129 -5.32 -21.07 4.68
N ASP A 130 -6.36 -20.25 4.67
CA ASP A 130 -6.36 -18.93 5.29
C ASP A 130 -5.19 -18.04 4.81
N LEU A 131 -5.03 -17.89 3.47
CA LEU A 131 -4.07 -17.00 2.84
C LEU A 131 -4.81 -15.78 2.25
N PRO A 132 -4.60 -14.55 2.74
CA PRO A 132 -5.33 -13.37 2.31
C PRO A 132 -5.10 -13.00 0.84
N LEU A 133 -6.15 -12.43 0.21
CA LEU A 133 -6.11 -11.83 -1.12
C LEU A 133 -6.05 -10.31 -1.01
N LEU A 134 -5.02 -9.70 -1.61
CA LEU A 134 -4.83 -8.25 -1.67
C LEU A 134 -5.25 -7.75 -3.06
N LEU A 135 -6.19 -6.83 -3.12
CA LEU A 135 -6.80 -6.38 -4.36
C LEU A 135 -6.38 -4.96 -4.75
N HIS A 136 -5.79 -4.80 -5.94
CA HIS A 136 -5.85 -3.53 -6.64
C HIS A 136 -7.24 -3.41 -7.26
N GLY A 137 -8.10 -2.62 -6.63
CA GLY A 137 -9.54 -2.59 -6.87
C GLY A 137 -9.96 -1.63 -7.98
N GLU A 138 -9.43 -1.76 -9.20
CA GLU A 138 -9.85 -0.94 -10.35
C GLU A 138 -10.19 -1.82 -11.56
N VAL A 139 -11.21 -1.41 -12.32
CA VAL A 139 -11.44 -1.97 -13.66
C VAL A 139 -10.49 -1.33 -14.67
N THR A 140 -10.17 -2.05 -15.74
CA THR A 140 -9.31 -1.56 -16.85
C THR A 140 -10.08 -1.29 -18.13
N ASP A 141 -11.41 -1.33 -18.06
CA ASP A 141 -12.31 -1.03 -19.16
C ASP A 141 -12.08 0.43 -19.62
N PRO A 142 -11.72 0.68 -20.90
CA PRO A 142 -11.44 2.00 -21.40
C PRO A 142 -12.66 2.93 -21.42
N ASP A 143 -13.87 2.38 -21.44
CA ASP A 143 -15.10 3.17 -21.44
C ASP A 143 -15.54 3.61 -20.03
N VAL A 144 -14.87 3.11 -18.99
CA VAL A 144 -15.11 3.53 -17.60
C VAL A 144 -14.21 4.70 -17.23
N ASP A 145 -14.85 5.81 -16.78
CA ASP A 145 -14.13 6.99 -16.28
C ASP A 145 -13.09 6.58 -15.21
N VAL A 146 -11.89 7.11 -15.33
CA VAL A 146 -10.78 6.79 -14.42
C VAL A 146 -11.12 7.06 -12.95
N PHE A 147 -12.03 7.99 -12.67
CA PHE A 147 -12.47 8.31 -11.32
C PHE A 147 -13.53 7.34 -10.77
N ASP A 148 -14.17 6.54 -11.61
CA ASP A 148 -15.22 5.59 -11.24
C ASP A 148 -14.75 4.13 -11.21
N ARG A 149 -13.50 3.85 -11.64
CA ARG A 149 -12.94 2.50 -11.79
C ARG A 149 -13.03 1.65 -10.52
N GLU A 150 -12.78 2.26 -9.36
CA GLU A 150 -12.84 1.55 -8.07
C GLU A 150 -14.28 1.16 -7.72
N LYS A 151 -15.23 2.06 -7.85
CA LYS A 151 -16.66 1.78 -7.64
C LYS A 151 -17.16 0.66 -8.55
N VAL A 152 -16.85 0.76 -9.84
CA VAL A 152 -17.25 -0.27 -10.82
C VAL A 152 -16.59 -1.62 -10.53
N PHE A 153 -15.35 -1.64 -10.02
CA PHE A 153 -14.68 -2.88 -9.59
C PHE A 153 -15.43 -3.53 -8.41
N ILE A 154 -15.82 -2.75 -7.43
CA ILE A 154 -16.59 -3.25 -6.27
C ILE A 154 -17.87 -3.91 -6.74
N GLU A 155 -18.63 -3.23 -7.58
CA GLU A 155 -19.93 -3.71 -8.07
C GLU A 155 -19.81 -4.95 -8.97
N ARG A 156 -18.87 -4.92 -9.95
CA ARG A 156 -18.78 -5.97 -10.97
C ARG A 156 -17.98 -7.19 -10.54
N TYR A 157 -16.99 -7.02 -9.66
CA TYR A 157 -16.02 -8.07 -9.35
C TYR A 157 -15.93 -8.42 -7.86
N LEU A 158 -15.83 -7.42 -6.96
CA LEU A 158 -15.61 -7.70 -5.55
C LEU A 158 -16.85 -8.31 -4.89
N ILE A 159 -18.02 -7.74 -5.09
CA ILE A 159 -19.28 -8.28 -4.53
C ILE A 159 -19.52 -9.73 -4.99
N PRO A 160 -19.47 -10.07 -6.30
CA PRO A 160 -19.62 -11.46 -6.76
C PRO A 160 -18.50 -12.41 -6.24
N LEU A 161 -17.25 -11.92 -6.11
CA LEU A 161 -16.16 -12.69 -5.54
C LEU A 161 -16.47 -13.09 -4.09
N ARG A 162 -16.91 -12.11 -3.27
CA ARG A 162 -17.23 -12.34 -1.86
C ARG A 162 -18.43 -13.27 -1.65
N GLN A 163 -19.40 -13.24 -2.58
CA GLN A 163 -20.53 -14.20 -2.55
C GLN A 163 -20.08 -15.63 -2.80
N ARG A 164 -19.09 -15.84 -3.68
CA ARG A 164 -18.54 -17.18 -4.00
C ARG A 164 -17.57 -17.67 -2.92
N PHE A 165 -16.79 -16.78 -2.32
CA PHE A 165 -15.75 -17.11 -1.35
C PHE A 165 -15.90 -16.27 -0.05
N PRO A 166 -16.96 -16.53 0.75
CA PRO A 166 -17.30 -15.69 1.91
C PRO A 166 -16.27 -15.75 3.04
N GLN A 167 -15.50 -16.83 3.14
CA GLN A 167 -14.49 -17.00 4.18
C GLN A 167 -13.10 -16.52 3.74
N LEU A 168 -12.88 -16.21 2.46
CA LEU A 168 -11.62 -15.67 1.98
C LEU A 168 -11.37 -14.30 2.62
N ARG A 169 -10.27 -14.16 3.36
CA ARG A 169 -9.87 -12.84 3.86
C ARG A 169 -9.36 -11.98 2.71
N VAL A 170 -9.89 -10.76 2.62
CA VAL A 170 -9.56 -9.83 1.55
C VAL A 170 -9.08 -8.51 2.12
N VAL A 171 -8.05 -7.92 1.52
CA VAL A 171 -7.70 -6.51 1.73
C VAL A 171 -7.99 -5.76 0.44
N LEU A 172 -8.91 -4.80 0.49
CA LEU A 172 -9.09 -3.82 -0.57
C LEU A 172 -8.02 -2.74 -0.36
N GLU A 173 -6.98 -2.81 -1.21
CA GLU A 173 -5.79 -2.00 -1.03
C GLU A 173 -6.00 -0.54 -1.47
N HIS A 174 -5.31 0.41 -0.78
CA HIS A 174 -5.23 1.82 -1.14
C HIS A 174 -6.56 2.40 -1.65
N ILE A 175 -7.65 2.17 -0.88
CA ILE A 175 -8.99 2.61 -1.27
C ILE A 175 -9.06 4.14 -1.43
N THR A 176 -9.90 4.60 -2.36
CA THR A 176 -9.94 6.01 -2.76
C THR A 176 -11.34 6.61 -2.77
N THR A 177 -12.40 5.83 -2.57
CA THR A 177 -13.79 6.28 -2.68
C THR A 177 -14.59 6.07 -1.40
N SER A 178 -15.67 6.84 -1.24
CA SER A 178 -16.70 6.59 -0.23
C SER A 178 -17.39 5.25 -0.44
N ASP A 179 -17.58 4.84 -1.70
CA ASP A 179 -18.18 3.54 -2.06
C ASP A 179 -17.35 2.38 -1.49
N ALA A 180 -16.00 2.48 -1.54
CA ALA A 180 -15.13 1.50 -0.92
C ALA A 180 -15.22 1.49 0.61
N VAL A 181 -15.29 2.67 1.24
CA VAL A 181 -15.47 2.80 2.69
C VAL A 181 -16.79 2.13 3.12
N GLU A 182 -17.89 2.45 2.46
CA GLU A 182 -19.21 1.89 2.75
C GLU A 182 -19.20 0.36 2.62
N TYR A 183 -18.65 -0.15 1.51
CA TYR A 183 -18.55 -1.59 1.30
C TYR A 183 -17.71 -2.30 2.39
N VAL A 184 -16.55 -1.75 2.76
CA VAL A 184 -15.69 -2.34 3.80
C VAL A 184 -16.36 -2.33 5.17
N LEU A 185 -17.12 -1.28 5.49
CA LEU A 185 -17.89 -1.22 6.74
C LEU A 185 -18.92 -2.35 6.86
N GLU A 186 -19.61 -2.67 5.79
CA GLU A 186 -20.70 -3.64 5.75
C GLU A 186 -20.22 -5.10 5.60
N ALA A 187 -19.15 -5.34 4.84
CA ALA A 187 -18.69 -6.70 4.52
C ALA A 187 -17.87 -7.33 5.66
N ASP A 188 -17.98 -8.66 5.83
CA ASP A 188 -17.16 -9.44 6.74
C ASP A 188 -15.85 -9.91 6.09
N ASN A 189 -14.87 -10.34 6.90
CA ASN A 189 -13.58 -10.88 6.45
C ASN A 189 -12.85 -9.96 5.44
N ILE A 190 -12.97 -8.65 5.61
CA ILE A 190 -12.36 -7.66 4.75
C ILE A 190 -11.66 -6.58 5.59
N GLY A 191 -10.49 -6.15 5.12
CA GLY A 191 -9.80 -4.95 5.58
C GLY A 191 -9.51 -4.03 4.41
N ALA A 192 -9.06 -2.82 4.69
CA ALA A 192 -8.64 -1.87 3.66
C ALA A 192 -7.39 -1.10 4.10
N THR A 193 -6.45 -0.90 3.18
CA THR A 193 -5.33 0.01 3.40
C THR A 193 -5.67 1.43 2.95
N LEU A 194 -5.19 2.39 3.72
CA LEU A 194 -5.35 3.82 3.45
C LEU A 194 -3.98 4.48 3.37
N THR A 195 -3.70 5.15 2.26
CA THR A 195 -2.41 5.77 1.99
C THR A 195 -2.37 7.24 2.45
N PRO A 196 -1.21 7.80 2.78
CA PRO A 196 -1.13 9.19 3.20
C PRO A 196 -1.53 10.16 2.09
N GLN A 197 -1.24 9.85 0.82
CA GLN A 197 -1.63 10.71 -0.31
C GLN A 197 -3.15 10.80 -0.47
N HIS A 198 -3.89 9.71 -0.29
CA HIS A 198 -5.34 9.71 -0.41
C HIS A 198 -6.06 10.33 0.80
N LEU A 199 -5.41 10.35 1.98
CA LEU A 199 -5.93 11.04 3.16
C LEU A 199 -5.72 12.56 3.10
N LEU A 200 -4.57 13.00 2.57
CA LEU A 200 -4.15 14.42 2.58
C LEU A 200 -4.60 15.21 1.36
N PHE A 201 -4.76 14.57 0.18
CA PHE A 201 -4.95 15.28 -1.08
C PHE A 201 -6.17 14.78 -1.83
N ASN A 202 -6.86 15.71 -2.48
CA ASN A 202 -7.85 15.43 -3.50
C ASN A 202 -7.27 15.64 -4.91
N ARG A 203 -8.03 15.32 -5.95
CA ARG A 203 -7.58 15.36 -7.36
C ARG A 203 -7.12 16.73 -7.85
N ASN A 204 -7.54 17.84 -7.22
CA ASN A 204 -7.07 19.17 -7.58
C ASN A 204 -5.56 19.32 -7.40
N ARG A 205 -4.95 18.51 -6.51
CA ARG A 205 -3.51 18.56 -6.27
C ARG A 205 -2.69 18.20 -7.51
N ILE A 206 -3.22 17.33 -8.37
CA ILE A 206 -2.56 16.92 -9.62
C ILE A 206 -2.45 18.11 -10.60
N PHE A 207 -3.36 19.09 -10.51
CA PHE A 207 -3.50 20.17 -11.48
C PHE A 207 -3.21 21.57 -10.91
N LYS A 208 -2.86 21.70 -9.64
CA LYS A 208 -2.63 23.01 -9.00
C LYS A 208 -1.38 23.70 -9.54
N GLY A 209 -1.57 24.79 -10.29
CA GLY A 209 -0.48 25.56 -10.88
C GLY A 209 0.16 24.89 -12.09
N GLY A 210 -0.48 23.90 -12.67
CA GLY A 210 0.00 23.07 -13.77
C GLY A 210 -0.12 21.58 -13.44
N ILE A 211 0.51 20.71 -14.24
CA ILE A 211 0.51 19.26 -13.98
C ILE A 211 1.58 18.94 -12.94
N ASN A 212 1.18 18.25 -11.87
CA ASN A 212 2.07 17.81 -10.79
C ASN A 212 2.24 16.29 -10.82
N PRO A 213 3.15 15.73 -11.62
CA PRO A 213 3.27 14.29 -11.84
C PRO A 213 3.64 13.51 -10.57
N HIS A 214 4.33 14.14 -9.61
CA HIS A 214 4.71 13.51 -8.34
C HIS A 214 3.52 13.22 -7.39
N PHE A 215 2.32 13.74 -7.70
CA PHE A 215 1.05 13.40 -7.05
C PHE A 215 0.19 12.42 -7.86
N TYR A 216 0.67 12.00 -9.04
CA TYR A 216 -0.03 10.99 -9.85
C TYR A 216 0.28 9.59 -9.34
N CYS A 217 -0.77 8.89 -8.93
CA CYS A 217 -0.77 7.49 -8.51
C CYS A 217 -2.01 6.78 -9.07
N LEU A 218 -2.01 5.47 -9.01
CA LEU A 218 -3.19 4.64 -9.31
C LEU A 218 -3.44 3.69 -8.12
N PRO A 219 -4.67 3.69 -7.59
CA PRO A 219 -5.84 4.48 -8.00
C PRO A 219 -5.61 5.98 -7.86
N ILE A 220 -6.19 6.75 -8.81
CA ILE A 220 -6.00 8.20 -8.86
C ILE A 220 -6.67 8.90 -7.68
N LEU A 221 -6.11 10.04 -7.23
CA LEU A 221 -6.74 10.93 -6.25
C LEU A 221 -8.17 11.30 -6.69
N LYS A 222 -9.11 11.24 -5.79
CA LYS A 222 -10.54 11.46 -6.07
C LYS A 222 -11.01 12.86 -5.64
N ARG A 223 -12.32 13.10 -5.65
CA ARG A 223 -12.96 14.33 -5.19
C ARG A 223 -12.75 14.52 -3.68
N GLU A 224 -12.93 15.77 -3.22
CA GLU A 224 -12.82 16.11 -1.79
C GLU A 224 -13.80 15.32 -0.91
N THR A 225 -15.01 15.04 -1.38
CA THR A 225 -16.00 14.23 -0.66
C THR A 225 -15.47 12.83 -0.35
N HIS A 226 -14.83 12.17 -1.31
CA HIS A 226 -14.20 10.87 -1.10
C HIS A 226 -13.03 10.98 -0.11
N ARG A 227 -12.13 11.97 -0.28
CA ARG A 227 -11.02 12.18 0.65
C ARG A 227 -11.50 12.34 2.10
N GLN A 228 -12.57 13.10 2.31
CA GLN A 228 -13.16 13.27 3.64
C GLN A 228 -13.69 11.95 4.20
N SER A 229 -14.37 11.13 3.40
CA SER A 229 -14.83 9.79 3.80
C SER A 229 -13.66 8.87 4.19
N LEU A 230 -12.55 8.90 3.43
CA LEU A 230 -11.34 8.13 3.76
C LEU A 230 -10.73 8.59 5.09
N LEU A 231 -10.60 9.89 5.29
CA LEU A 231 -10.04 10.45 6.52
C LEU A 231 -10.92 10.10 7.72
N GLN A 232 -12.24 10.19 7.58
CA GLN A 232 -13.19 9.76 8.60
C GLN A 232 -13.05 8.26 8.91
N ALA A 233 -12.91 7.40 7.89
CA ALA A 233 -12.70 5.97 8.08
C ALA A 233 -11.40 5.68 8.83
N ALA A 234 -10.28 6.30 8.43
CA ALA A 234 -8.98 6.13 9.07
C ALA A 234 -9.00 6.52 10.55
N THR A 235 -9.74 7.57 10.90
CA THR A 235 -9.81 8.13 12.26
C THR A 235 -10.98 7.62 13.08
N SER A 236 -11.81 6.72 12.54
CA SER A 236 -13.01 6.19 13.20
C SER A 236 -12.72 5.27 14.39
N GLY A 237 -11.52 4.67 14.43
CA GLY A 237 -11.20 3.57 15.36
C GLY A 237 -11.72 2.21 14.91
N ASN A 238 -12.25 2.08 13.69
CA ASN A 238 -12.70 0.79 13.14
C ASN A 238 -11.50 -0.04 12.68
N PRO A 239 -11.31 -1.28 13.19
CA PRO A 239 -10.15 -2.11 12.90
C PRO A 239 -10.06 -2.63 11.46
N LYS A 240 -11.08 -2.44 10.65
CA LYS A 240 -11.04 -2.80 9.23
C LYS A 240 -10.17 -1.86 8.39
N PHE A 241 -9.82 -0.66 8.90
CA PHE A 241 -9.00 0.33 8.19
C PHE A 241 -7.65 0.46 8.85
N PHE A 242 -6.57 0.26 8.09
CA PHE A 242 -5.21 0.32 8.61
C PHE A 242 -4.22 0.92 7.61
N LEU A 243 -3.02 1.24 8.10
CA LEU A 243 -1.98 1.88 7.35
C LEU A 243 -1.47 1.00 6.20
N GLY A 244 -1.34 1.57 5.01
CA GLY A 244 -0.58 1.01 3.91
C GLY A 244 -0.10 2.17 3.05
N THR A 245 1.22 2.39 2.99
CA THR A 245 1.75 3.62 2.39
C THR A 245 1.57 3.69 0.89
N ASP A 246 1.58 2.55 0.22
CA ASP A 246 1.73 2.46 -1.23
C ASP A 246 2.89 3.36 -1.72
N SER A 247 3.97 3.41 -0.94
CA SER A 247 5.15 4.12 -1.37
C SER A 247 5.75 3.42 -2.57
N ALA A 248 5.66 4.09 -3.73
CA ALA A 248 6.00 3.53 -5.03
C ALA A 248 7.03 4.42 -5.73
N PRO A 249 8.34 4.16 -5.51
CA PRO A 249 9.40 5.01 -6.05
C PRO A 249 9.55 4.87 -7.56
N HIS A 250 9.64 6.02 -8.24
CA HIS A 250 9.98 6.18 -9.65
C HIS A 250 10.98 7.31 -9.79
N THR A 251 11.92 7.19 -10.74
CA THR A 251 12.87 8.27 -11.01
C THR A 251 12.14 9.56 -11.39
N ARG A 252 12.76 10.71 -11.07
CA ARG A 252 12.24 12.02 -11.50
C ARG A 252 11.94 12.03 -13.01
N THR A 253 12.86 11.55 -13.82
CA THR A 253 12.70 11.53 -15.29
C THR A 253 11.53 10.66 -15.76
N SER A 254 11.24 9.54 -15.06
CA SER A 254 10.07 8.71 -15.39
C SER A 254 8.76 9.38 -14.99
N LYS A 255 8.73 10.10 -13.88
CA LYS A 255 7.57 10.86 -13.42
C LYS A 255 7.29 12.09 -14.31
N GLU A 256 8.33 12.77 -14.76
CA GLU A 256 8.26 13.99 -15.58
C GLU A 256 8.30 13.68 -17.08
N SER A 257 7.80 12.52 -17.48
CA SER A 257 7.65 12.08 -18.86
C SER A 257 6.18 12.01 -19.27
N ALA A 258 5.91 11.78 -20.55
CA ALA A 258 4.55 11.62 -21.07
C ALA A 258 3.80 10.45 -20.40
N CYS A 259 4.50 9.40 -19.98
CA CYS A 259 3.93 8.27 -19.21
C CYS A 259 3.50 8.70 -17.81
N GLY A 260 4.25 9.60 -17.14
CA GLY A 260 3.99 10.07 -15.80
C GLY A 260 4.22 9.03 -14.69
N CYS A 261 4.48 7.80 -14.97
CA CYS A 261 4.61 6.63 -14.10
C CYS A 261 3.82 6.73 -12.78
N ALA A 262 2.73 5.99 -12.66
CA ALA A 262 1.86 6.04 -11.46
C ALA A 262 2.59 5.56 -10.20
N GLY A 263 2.58 6.38 -9.15
CA GLY A 263 3.17 6.08 -7.84
C GLY A 263 3.71 7.33 -7.15
N CYS A 264 3.47 7.44 -5.84
CA CYS A 264 4.01 8.48 -4.98
C CYS A 264 5.10 7.89 -4.07
N PHE A 265 6.17 8.61 -3.82
CA PHE A 265 7.18 8.21 -2.85
C PHE A 265 6.94 8.89 -1.51
N SER A 266 6.35 8.18 -0.57
CA SER A 266 6.02 8.66 0.77
C SER A 266 6.93 8.09 1.88
N ALA A 267 7.68 7.02 1.62
CA ALA A 267 8.48 6.32 2.64
C ALA A 267 9.54 7.19 3.33
N LEU A 268 9.93 8.33 2.76
CA LEU A 268 10.85 9.26 3.43
C LEU A 268 10.30 9.77 4.77
N HIS A 269 8.99 10.00 4.86
CA HIS A 269 8.31 10.66 5.99
C HIS A 269 6.85 10.22 6.11
N ALA A 270 6.61 8.93 5.95
CA ALA A 270 5.24 8.39 5.89
C ALA A 270 4.47 8.64 7.20
N LEU A 271 5.09 8.40 8.35
CA LEU A 271 4.42 8.56 9.64
C LEU A 271 4.12 10.03 9.97
N GLU A 272 4.99 10.93 9.57
CA GLU A 272 4.77 12.36 9.69
C GLU A 272 3.56 12.81 8.86
N LEU A 273 3.39 12.24 7.64
CA LEU A 273 2.22 12.51 6.80
C LEU A 273 0.93 12.00 7.45
N TYR A 274 0.93 10.79 8.02
CA TYR A 274 -0.23 10.28 8.75
C TYR A 274 -0.52 11.11 10.01
N ALA A 275 0.51 11.53 10.74
CA ALA A 275 0.33 12.39 11.91
C ALA A 275 -0.36 13.73 11.54
N GLU A 276 0.05 14.37 10.44
CA GLU A 276 -0.63 15.57 9.95
C GLU A 276 -2.07 15.30 9.51
N ALA A 277 -2.33 14.15 8.86
CA ALA A 277 -3.70 13.79 8.46
C ALA A 277 -4.60 13.61 9.68
N PHE A 278 -4.17 12.87 10.69
CA PHE A 278 -4.94 12.64 11.91
C PHE A 278 -5.07 13.91 12.78
N GLU A 279 -4.02 14.73 12.87
CA GLU A 279 -4.07 16.00 13.55
C GLU A 279 -5.10 16.97 12.93
N SER A 280 -5.23 16.96 11.61
CA SER A 280 -6.15 17.85 10.88
C SER A 280 -7.63 17.73 11.29
N VAL A 281 -7.98 16.61 11.93
CA VAL A 281 -9.32 16.31 12.45
C VAL A 281 -9.32 16.02 13.96
N ASN A 282 -8.25 16.42 14.68
CA ASN A 282 -8.08 16.22 16.12
C ASN A 282 -8.18 14.76 16.59
N ALA A 283 -7.65 13.81 15.81
CA ALA A 283 -7.74 12.38 16.07
C ALA A 283 -6.36 11.69 16.23
N LEU A 284 -5.33 12.43 16.69
CA LEU A 284 -3.99 11.86 16.92
C LEU A 284 -4.00 10.66 17.88
N ASP A 285 -4.93 10.61 18.81
CA ASP A 285 -5.14 9.49 19.74
C ASP A 285 -5.54 8.17 19.04
N LYS A 286 -6.01 8.23 17.81
CA LYS A 286 -6.38 7.06 17.00
C LYS A 286 -5.24 6.55 16.12
N LEU A 287 -4.16 7.33 15.95
CA LEU A 287 -3.10 7.01 15.00
C LEU A 287 -2.36 5.71 15.38
N GLU A 288 -2.08 5.48 16.67
CA GLU A 288 -1.37 4.26 17.08
C GLU A 288 -2.13 2.99 16.71
N ALA A 289 -3.43 2.93 17.00
CA ALA A 289 -4.23 1.75 16.67
C ALA A 289 -4.32 1.51 15.17
N PHE A 290 -4.52 2.58 14.38
CA PHE A 290 -4.56 2.53 12.91
C PHE A 290 -3.22 2.07 12.31
N ALA A 291 -2.10 2.56 12.82
CA ALA A 291 -0.78 2.30 12.25
C ALA A 291 -0.16 0.98 12.76
N SER A 292 -0.44 0.60 14.02
CA SER A 292 0.35 -0.42 14.71
C SER A 292 -0.46 -1.62 15.24
N PHE A 293 -1.81 -1.53 15.28
CA PHE A 293 -2.60 -2.61 15.89
C PHE A 293 -3.52 -3.32 14.89
N TYR A 294 -4.28 -2.59 14.08
CA TYR A 294 -5.31 -3.19 13.23
C TYR A 294 -4.76 -4.08 12.12
N GLY A 295 -3.64 -3.70 11.52
CA GLY A 295 -2.99 -4.51 10.51
C GLY A 295 -2.47 -5.85 11.06
N PRO A 296 -1.61 -5.87 12.11
CA PRO A 296 -1.19 -7.15 12.71
C PRO A 296 -2.35 -8.03 13.12
N ASP A 297 -3.40 -7.45 13.74
CA ASP A 297 -4.58 -8.19 14.16
C ASP A 297 -5.30 -8.83 12.95
N PHE A 298 -5.45 -8.10 11.84
CA PHE A 298 -6.02 -8.63 10.60
C PHE A 298 -5.18 -9.78 10.04
N TYR A 299 -3.85 -9.65 10.01
CA TYR A 299 -2.94 -10.68 9.49
C TYR A 299 -2.62 -11.78 10.51
N GLN A 300 -3.20 -11.73 11.71
CA GLN A 300 -2.97 -12.70 12.80
C GLN A 300 -1.48 -12.79 13.18
N LEU A 301 -0.82 -11.63 13.22
CA LEU A 301 0.56 -11.49 13.64
C LEU A 301 0.64 -10.82 15.02
N PRO A 302 1.67 -11.11 15.82
CA PRO A 302 1.87 -10.39 17.08
C PRO A 302 2.10 -8.91 16.81
N ARG A 303 1.56 -8.03 17.66
CA ARG A 303 1.85 -6.61 17.64
C ARG A 303 3.31 -6.38 18.04
N ASN A 304 3.94 -5.37 17.45
CA ASN A 304 5.30 -4.96 17.81
C ASN A 304 5.34 -4.44 19.26
N THR A 305 6.50 -4.46 19.87
CA THR A 305 6.73 -3.97 21.25
C THR A 305 7.64 -2.75 21.31
N GLU A 306 8.46 -2.51 20.28
CA GLU A 306 9.27 -1.31 20.14
C GLU A 306 8.41 -0.06 19.99
N GLN A 307 8.93 1.06 20.43
CA GLN A 307 8.27 2.36 20.29
C GLN A 307 9.09 3.30 19.41
N ILE A 308 8.39 4.18 18.74
CA ILE A 308 8.96 5.32 18.00
C ILE A 308 8.27 6.61 18.47
N THR A 309 8.99 7.72 18.33
CA THR A 309 8.49 9.03 18.75
C THR A 309 8.57 10.03 17.60
N LEU A 310 7.48 10.76 17.40
CA LEU A 310 7.44 11.95 16.56
C LEU A 310 7.40 13.18 17.45
N THR A 311 8.15 14.22 17.07
CA THR A 311 8.15 15.51 17.77
C THR A 311 7.53 16.57 16.86
N LYS A 312 6.72 17.43 17.42
CA LYS A 312 6.14 18.57 16.67
C LYS A 312 7.22 19.62 16.45
N THR A 313 7.84 19.60 15.29
CA THR A 313 8.94 20.48 14.87
C THR A 313 8.85 20.69 13.38
N THR A 314 8.80 21.96 12.96
CA THR A 314 8.78 22.30 11.53
C THR A 314 10.12 22.00 10.88
N TRP A 315 10.08 21.34 9.73
CA TRP A 315 11.22 21.08 8.88
C TRP A 315 10.81 21.06 7.41
N ARG A 316 11.76 21.29 6.51
CA ARG A 316 11.52 21.29 5.08
C ARG A 316 11.83 19.91 4.48
N ILE A 317 10.88 19.35 3.75
CA ILE A 317 11.08 18.13 2.96
C ILE A 317 12.07 18.44 1.83
N PRO A 318 13.12 17.62 1.61
CA PRO A 318 14.06 17.83 0.52
C PRO A 318 13.36 17.84 -0.84
N ASP A 319 13.87 18.61 -1.77
CA ASP A 319 13.32 18.69 -3.13
C ASP A 319 13.53 17.37 -3.90
N GLU A 320 14.59 16.64 -3.56
CA GLU A 320 14.97 15.37 -4.17
C GLU A 320 15.84 14.57 -3.21
N VAL A 321 15.80 13.23 -3.32
CA VAL A 321 16.73 12.32 -2.62
C VAL A 321 17.46 11.44 -3.64
N PRO A 322 18.66 10.93 -3.31
CA PRO A 322 19.41 10.02 -4.20
C PRO A 322 18.61 8.76 -4.56
N PHE A 323 18.58 8.43 -5.86
CA PHE A 323 17.91 7.24 -6.36
C PHE A 323 18.43 6.87 -7.74
N THR A 324 19.03 5.70 -7.90
CA THR A 324 19.55 5.16 -9.16
C THR A 324 20.30 6.22 -10.03
N LYS A 325 20.01 6.31 -11.32
CA LYS A 325 20.66 7.26 -12.26
C LYS A 325 20.06 8.68 -12.26
N SER A 326 18.90 8.84 -11.63
CA SER A 326 18.18 10.12 -11.55
C SER A 326 17.53 10.17 -10.17
N GLY A 327 17.36 11.36 -9.62
CA GLY A 327 16.81 11.54 -8.29
C GLY A 327 15.37 11.02 -8.13
N LEU A 328 14.93 10.95 -6.89
CA LEU A 328 13.59 10.60 -6.47
C LEU A 328 12.98 11.78 -5.75
N VAL A 329 11.81 12.24 -6.20
CA VAL A 329 11.10 13.37 -5.61
C VAL A 329 10.12 12.85 -4.56
N PRO A 330 10.32 13.18 -3.27
CA PRO A 330 9.40 12.77 -2.21
C PRO A 330 8.03 13.43 -2.35
N LEU A 331 7.00 12.78 -1.83
CA LEU A 331 5.69 13.42 -1.72
C LEU A 331 5.81 14.73 -0.94
N ARG A 332 5.23 15.83 -1.45
CA ARG A 332 5.37 17.18 -0.88
C ARG A 332 6.80 17.76 -0.89
N ALA A 333 7.67 17.31 -1.79
CA ALA A 333 9.01 17.89 -1.94
C ALA A 333 9.01 19.43 -1.84
N GLY A 334 9.97 20.01 -1.15
CA GLY A 334 10.12 21.45 -0.95
C GLY A 334 9.10 22.12 -0.01
N GLN A 335 8.13 21.39 0.52
CA GLN A 335 7.13 21.92 1.45
C GLN A 335 7.55 21.71 2.91
N GLU A 336 6.91 22.44 3.81
CA GLU A 336 7.08 22.26 5.25
C GLU A 336 6.26 21.08 5.76
N MET A 337 6.83 20.40 6.74
CA MET A 337 6.24 19.34 7.55
C MET A 337 6.29 19.77 9.02
N THR A 338 5.23 19.51 9.77
CA THR A 338 5.12 19.96 11.17
C THR A 338 5.49 18.88 12.19
N TRP A 339 5.57 17.64 11.78
CA TRP A 339 6.01 16.51 12.58
C TRP A 339 7.34 15.97 12.07
N LYS A 340 8.18 15.47 12.97
CA LYS A 340 9.48 14.86 12.66
C LYS A 340 9.72 13.66 13.56
N MET A 341 10.01 12.52 12.98
CA MET A 341 10.45 11.33 13.72
C MET A 341 11.88 11.56 14.28
N VAL A 342 12.10 11.26 15.55
CA VAL A 342 13.35 11.42 16.29
C VAL A 342 14.00 10.08 16.59
#